data_14c5bcf9de521a4ef83f931c1ea3c575
#
_entry.id   14c5bcf9de521a4ef83f931c1ea3c575
#
_cell.length_a   1.000
_cell.length_b   1.000
_cell.length_c   1.000
_cell.angle_alpha   90.00
_cell.angle_beta   90.00
_cell.angle_gamma   90.00
#
_symmetry.space_group_name_H-M   'P 1'
#
loop_
_entity.id
_entity.type
_entity.pdbx_description
1 polymer ?
#
loop_
_entity_poly.entity_id
_entity_poly.type
_entity_poly.pdbx_seq_one_letter_code
_entity_poly.pdbx_strand_id
1 'polypeptide(L)'
;RMNSNGGSKSRPRTASTGKAANNGAGPYLIVSFLFVAMFLGLIAYLVYFNVVRKEEFLNSSYNTRQNNYAERVIRGTIYSADGQELAKTTTDENGDGVRTYPFGSLFAQVVGYTGKGNSGLESSYNYMLMESHTSKLKQVKNEFSDAKNPGDSLYTTLNTTLQQAAADALDGYRGA
;
A
#
# COMPACT_ATOMS: atom_id res chain seq x y z
N ARG A 1 -36.35 -92.08 -31.51
CA ARG A 1 -37.33 -92.12 -30.42
C ARG A 1 -36.70 -91.76 -29.11
N MET A 2 -37.41 -90.87 -28.41
CA MET A 2 -37.28 -90.47 -27.00
C MET A 2 -36.24 -89.39 -26.73
N ASN A 3 -36.74 -88.36 -26.73
CA ASN A 3 -37.04 -87.21 -25.92
C ASN A 3 -36.58 -87.32 -24.46
N SER A 4 -35.66 -86.48 -24.02
CA SER A 4 -35.44 -86.19 -22.61
C SER A 4 -35.02 -84.72 -22.45
N ASN A 5 -35.99 -84.05 -21.97
CA ASN A 5 -35.96 -82.60 -21.64
C ASN A 5 -35.26 -82.41 -20.29
N GLY A 6 -34.15 -81.72 -20.23
CA GLY A 6 -33.44 -81.39 -19.02
C GLY A 6 -33.44 -79.85 -18.77
N GLY A 7 -34.47 -79.44 -18.06
CA GLY A 7 -34.62 -78.05 -17.67
C GLY A 7 -33.51 -77.55 -16.76
N SER A 8 -32.72 -76.59 -17.24
CA SER A 8 -31.77 -75.87 -16.44
C SER A 8 -32.49 -74.77 -15.63
N LYS A 9 -32.60 -75.01 -14.32
CA LYS A 9 -33.06 -73.97 -13.36
C LYS A 9 -31.99 -72.92 -13.18
N SER A 10 -32.20 -71.72 -13.74
CA SER A 10 -31.43 -70.52 -13.45
C SER A 10 -31.65 -70.08 -12.00
N ARG A 11 -30.63 -70.15 -11.19
CA ARG A 11 -30.58 -69.56 -9.86
C ARG A 11 -30.57 -68.01 -9.98
N PRO A 12 -31.36 -67.22 -9.20
CA PRO A 12 -31.26 -65.80 -9.15
C PRO A 12 -29.97 -65.46 -8.47
N ARG A 13 -29.16 -64.63 -9.17
CA ARG A 13 -28.01 -63.91 -8.58
C ARG A 13 -28.55 -62.86 -7.61
N THR A 14 -28.41 -63.15 -6.32
CA THR A 14 -28.54 -62.08 -5.30
C THR A 14 -27.50 -61.06 -5.54
N ALA A 15 -27.92 -59.83 -5.94
CA ALA A 15 -27.09 -58.65 -5.98
C ALA A 15 -26.63 -58.33 -4.53
N SER A 16 -25.37 -58.57 -4.26
CA SER A 16 -24.74 -58.13 -3.06
C SER A 16 -24.63 -56.59 -3.16
N THR A 17 -25.52 -55.93 -2.47
CA THR A 17 -25.41 -54.50 -2.19
C THR A 17 -24.17 -54.31 -1.32
N GLY A 18 -23.03 -54.04 -1.97
CA GLY A 18 -21.80 -53.66 -1.30
C GLY A 18 -22.06 -52.41 -0.47
N LYS A 19 -22.16 -52.59 0.84
CA LYS A 19 -22.18 -51.55 1.82
C LYS A 19 -20.86 -50.77 1.63
N ALA A 20 -20.92 -49.57 1.02
CA ALA A 20 -19.76 -48.68 0.88
C ALA A 20 -19.20 -48.49 2.28
N ALA A 21 -18.00 -48.99 2.49
CA ALA A 21 -17.26 -48.77 3.73
C ALA A 21 -16.93 -47.29 3.87
N ASN A 22 -17.76 -46.59 4.62
CA ASN A 22 -17.62 -45.18 4.92
C ASN A 22 -16.63 -44.98 6.10
N ASN A 23 -15.48 -45.64 6.01
CA ASN A 23 -14.50 -45.69 7.08
C ASN A 23 -13.25 -44.93 6.66
N GLY A 24 -13.20 -43.64 6.98
CA GLY A 24 -11.96 -42.86 6.90
C GLY A 24 -12.07 -41.40 6.46
N ALA A 25 -13.19 -40.97 5.91
CA ALA A 25 -13.31 -39.58 5.44
C ALA A 25 -13.43 -38.53 6.58
N GLY A 26 -13.94 -38.93 7.75
CA GLY A 26 -14.19 -38.04 8.87
C GLY A 26 -12.95 -37.26 9.36
N PRO A 27 -11.84 -37.92 9.69
CA PRO A 27 -10.66 -37.22 10.16
C PRO A 27 -10.03 -36.32 9.08
N TYR A 28 -10.05 -36.76 7.82
CA TYR A 28 -9.53 -35.93 6.71
C TYR A 28 -10.39 -34.69 6.44
N LEU A 29 -11.71 -34.77 6.58
CA LEU A 29 -12.63 -33.66 6.47
C LEU A 29 -12.36 -32.63 7.58
N ILE A 30 -12.15 -33.06 8.82
CA ILE A 30 -11.83 -32.17 9.93
C ILE A 30 -10.53 -31.41 9.65
N VAL A 31 -9.49 -32.10 9.23
CA VAL A 31 -8.19 -31.47 8.88
C VAL A 31 -8.36 -30.50 7.71
N SER A 32 -9.14 -30.89 6.68
CA SER A 32 -9.41 -30.01 5.53
C SER A 32 -10.14 -28.73 5.95
N PHE A 33 -11.17 -28.83 6.79
CA PHE A 33 -11.87 -27.66 7.31
C PHE A 33 -10.97 -26.77 8.17
N LEU A 34 -10.06 -27.33 8.95
CA LEU A 34 -9.09 -26.59 9.74
C LEU A 34 -8.15 -25.77 8.84
N PHE A 35 -7.65 -26.39 7.77
CA PHE A 35 -6.82 -25.69 6.78
C PHE A 35 -7.59 -24.56 6.08
N VAL A 36 -8.83 -24.81 5.65
CA VAL A 36 -9.68 -23.80 5.02
C VAL A 36 -9.91 -22.62 5.98
N ALA A 37 -10.23 -22.91 7.25
CA ALA A 37 -10.42 -21.87 8.27
C ALA A 37 -9.14 -21.06 8.49
N MET A 38 -7.97 -21.71 8.54
CA MET A 38 -6.68 -21.05 8.68
C MET A 38 -6.38 -20.14 7.48
N PHE A 39 -6.65 -20.60 6.25
CA PHE A 39 -6.47 -19.79 5.04
C PHE A 39 -7.42 -18.58 5.00
N LEU A 40 -8.68 -18.77 5.38
CA LEU A 40 -9.65 -17.68 5.47
C LEU A 40 -9.21 -16.64 6.52
N GLY A 41 -8.70 -17.09 7.67
CA GLY A 41 -8.13 -16.22 8.70
C GLY A 41 -6.94 -15.42 8.19
N LEU A 42 -6.05 -16.06 7.42
CA LEU A 42 -4.89 -15.40 6.84
C LEU A 42 -5.30 -14.37 5.77
N ILE A 43 -6.27 -14.70 4.91
CA ILE A 43 -6.82 -13.76 3.93
C ILE A 43 -7.45 -12.55 4.63
N ALA A 44 -8.27 -12.79 5.65
CA ALA A 44 -8.90 -11.72 6.43
C ALA A 44 -7.85 -10.82 7.10
N TYR A 45 -6.79 -11.41 7.66
CA TYR A 45 -5.66 -10.66 8.23
C TYR A 45 -4.93 -9.83 7.19
N LEU A 46 -4.66 -10.38 6.00
CA LEU A 46 -4.00 -9.63 4.91
C LEU A 46 -4.86 -8.46 4.41
N VAL A 47 -6.18 -8.66 4.29
CA VAL A 47 -7.11 -7.59 3.93
C VAL A 47 -7.11 -6.50 5.01
N TYR A 48 -7.24 -6.89 6.28
CA TYR A 48 -7.16 -5.97 7.42
C TYR A 48 -5.85 -5.17 7.41
N PHE A 49 -4.72 -5.84 7.25
CA PHE A 49 -3.41 -5.19 7.20
C PHE A 49 -3.30 -4.21 6.03
N ASN A 50 -3.79 -4.60 4.86
CA ASN A 50 -3.73 -3.76 3.65
C ASN A 50 -4.63 -2.52 3.76
N VAL A 51 -5.80 -2.62 4.41
CA VAL A 51 -6.76 -1.52 4.53
C VAL A 51 -6.40 -0.58 5.69
N VAL A 52 -5.97 -1.13 6.83
CA VAL A 52 -5.85 -0.37 8.09
C VAL A 52 -4.40 0.04 8.38
N ARG A 53 -3.42 -0.83 8.07
CA ARG A 53 -2.03 -0.63 8.48
C ARG A 53 -1.09 -0.20 7.34
N LYS A 54 -1.57 -0.24 6.10
CA LYS A 54 -0.73 0.03 4.92
C LYS A 54 -0.07 1.40 4.98
N GLU A 55 -0.83 2.45 5.31
CA GLU A 55 -0.31 3.82 5.31
C GLU A 55 0.72 4.05 6.41
N GLU A 56 0.47 3.53 7.61
CA GLU A 56 1.41 3.62 8.73
C GLU A 56 2.75 2.93 8.41
N PHE A 57 2.68 1.76 7.78
CA PHE A 57 3.87 0.99 7.40
C PHE A 57 4.63 1.62 6.23
N LEU A 58 3.92 2.16 5.24
CA LEU A 58 4.52 2.81 4.08
C LEU A 58 5.20 4.15 4.44
N ASN A 59 4.66 4.88 5.41
CA ASN A 59 5.21 6.14 5.87
C ASN A 59 6.30 5.99 6.95
N SER A 60 6.64 4.76 7.33
CA SER A 60 7.70 4.50 8.32
C SER A 60 9.06 4.97 7.81
N SER A 61 9.76 5.78 8.62
CA SER A 61 11.12 6.28 8.34
C SER A 61 12.17 5.17 8.14
N TYR A 62 11.87 3.93 8.54
CA TYR A 62 12.74 2.76 8.39
C TYR A 62 12.51 1.99 7.09
N ASN A 63 11.61 2.45 6.23
CA ASN A 63 11.31 1.76 4.99
C ASN A 63 12.36 2.07 3.92
N THR A 64 13.33 1.20 3.77
CA THR A 64 14.44 1.30 2.79
C THR A 64 13.96 1.35 1.33
N ARG A 65 12.71 0.95 1.04
CA ARG A 65 12.13 1.09 -0.30
C ARG A 65 11.98 2.54 -0.73
N GLN A 66 11.88 3.47 0.23
CA GLN A 66 11.73 4.90 -0.08
C GLN A 66 12.95 5.47 -0.79
N ASN A 67 14.15 4.96 -0.51
CA ASN A 67 15.38 5.38 -1.18
C ASN A 67 15.35 5.05 -2.69
N ASN A 68 14.80 3.91 -3.06
CA ASN A 68 14.67 3.49 -4.46
C ASN A 68 13.62 4.30 -5.24
N TYR A 69 12.61 4.87 -4.54
CA TYR A 69 11.65 5.79 -5.15
C TYR A 69 12.23 7.19 -5.33
N ALA A 70 13.08 7.64 -4.40
CA ALA A 70 13.75 8.95 -4.49
C ALA A 70 14.63 9.08 -5.74
N GLU A 71 15.18 7.97 -6.24
CA GLU A 71 15.98 7.95 -7.46
C GLU A 71 15.13 8.13 -8.74
N ARG A 72 13.85 7.74 -8.71
CA ARG A 72 12.96 7.68 -9.88
C ARG A 72 11.87 8.74 -9.90
N VAL A 73 11.60 9.39 -8.77
CA VAL A 73 10.48 10.33 -8.59
C VAL A 73 10.98 11.63 -8.01
N ILE A 74 10.60 12.74 -8.64
CA ILE A 74 10.76 14.08 -8.07
C ILE A 74 9.66 14.25 -7.02
N ARG A 75 10.05 14.39 -5.75
CA ARG A 75 9.10 14.51 -4.64
C ARG A 75 8.10 15.65 -4.86
N GLY A 76 6.81 15.37 -4.66
CA GLY A 76 5.72 16.31 -4.88
C GLY A 76 5.79 17.56 -4.00
N THR A 77 5.12 18.62 -4.42
CA THR A 77 5.10 19.91 -3.74
C THR A 77 4.02 19.95 -2.66
N ILE A 78 4.31 20.59 -1.53
CA ILE A 78 3.33 20.89 -0.48
C ILE A 78 2.88 22.33 -0.64
N TYR A 79 1.59 22.53 -0.84
CA TYR A 79 0.96 23.83 -1.01
C TYR A 79 0.15 24.24 0.22
N SER A 80 0.16 25.53 0.51
CA SER A 80 -0.74 26.19 1.46
C SER A 80 -2.14 26.38 0.85
N ALA A 81 -3.11 26.79 1.66
CA ALA A 81 -4.48 27.12 1.21
C ALA A 81 -4.52 28.36 0.28
N ASP A 82 -3.57 29.27 0.41
CA ASP A 82 -3.39 30.44 -0.42
C ASP A 82 -2.48 30.21 -1.63
N GLY A 83 -2.19 28.92 -1.94
CA GLY A 83 -1.49 28.48 -3.15
C GLY A 83 0.03 28.70 -3.10
N GLN A 84 0.61 29.02 -1.93
CA GLN A 84 2.06 29.19 -1.79
C GLN A 84 2.75 27.82 -1.62
N GLU A 85 3.96 27.71 -2.16
CA GLU A 85 4.77 26.48 -2.05
C GLU A 85 5.46 26.44 -0.67
N LEU A 86 4.97 25.58 0.22
CA LEU A 86 5.56 25.38 1.55
C LEU A 86 6.81 24.50 1.51
N ALA A 87 6.81 23.52 0.61
CA ALA A 87 7.96 22.66 0.33
C ALA A 87 7.94 22.26 -1.14
N LYS A 88 9.06 22.41 -1.85
CA LYS A 88 9.19 21.99 -3.25
C LYS A 88 10.51 21.30 -3.52
N THR A 89 10.54 20.48 -4.57
CA THR A 89 11.78 19.87 -5.07
C THR A 89 12.13 20.51 -6.40
N THR A 90 13.34 21.06 -6.47
CA THR A 90 13.97 21.51 -7.72
C THR A 90 15.02 20.49 -8.14
N THR A 91 15.23 20.30 -9.42
CA THR A 91 16.27 19.43 -9.94
C THR A 91 17.54 20.25 -10.13
N ASP A 92 18.67 19.78 -9.62
CA ASP A 92 19.97 20.40 -9.83
C ASP A 92 20.56 20.06 -11.22
N GLU A 93 21.77 20.55 -11.49
CA GLU A 93 22.49 20.31 -12.76
C GLU A 93 22.86 18.83 -12.98
N ASN A 94 22.91 18.05 -11.91
CA ASN A 94 23.22 16.61 -11.95
C ASN A 94 21.96 15.73 -12.10
N GLY A 95 20.75 16.35 -12.11
CA GLY A 95 19.49 15.62 -12.15
C GLY A 95 19.00 15.20 -10.77
N ASP A 96 19.66 15.61 -9.68
CA ASP A 96 19.27 15.28 -8.32
C ASP A 96 18.22 16.25 -7.78
N GLY A 97 17.27 15.71 -7.01
CA GLY A 97 16.19 16.47 -6.43
C GLY A 97 16.64 17.19 -5.14
N VAL A 98 16.70 18.51 -5.18
CA VAL A 98 16.97 19.33 -3.99
C VAL A 98 15.66 19.81 -3.39
N ARG A 99 15.38 19.41 -2.15
CA ARG A 99 14.18 19.82 -1.40
C ARG A 99 14.40 21.18 -0.76
N THR A 100 13.53 22.14 -1.06
CA THR A 100 13.58 23.50 -0.52
C THR A 100 12.32 23.86 0.24
N TYR A 101 12.46 24.69 1.27
CA TYR A 101 11.40 25.15 2.16
C TYR A 101 11.38 26.69 2.15
N PRO A 102 10.61 27.33 1.26
CA PRO A 102 10.68 28.79 1.05
C PRO A 102 10.37 29.62 2.30
N PHE A 103 9.53 29.11 3.20
CA PHE A 103 9.14 29.78 4.44
C PHE A 103 9.97 29.36 5.66
N GLY A 104 10.98 28.51 5.48
CA GLY A 104 11.95 28.15 6.52
C GLY A 104 11.31 27.73 7.85
N SER A 105 11.70 28.43 8.93
CA SER A 105 11.27 28.10 10.30
C SER A 105 9.78 28.32 10.55
N LEU A 106 9.12 29.19 9.78
CA LEU A 106 7.71 29.55 9.98
C LEU A 106 6.77 28.33 9.94
N PHE A 107 7.07 27.36 9.10
CA PHE A 107 6.30 26.14 8.95
C PHE A 107 7.07 24.87 9.34
N ALA A 108 8.27 25.00 9.87
CA ALA A 108 9.14 23.86 10.16
C ALA A 108 8.51 22.81 11.09
N GLN A 109 7.71 23.25 12.07
CA GLN A 109 7.02 22.36 13.03
C GLN A 109 5.95 21.51 12.37
N VAL A 110 5.21 22.08 11.40
CA VAL A 110 4.07 21.42 10.76
C VAL A 110 4.51 20.68 9.48
N VAL A 111 5.20 21.39 8.59
CA VAL A 111 5.69 20.82 7.32
C VAL A 111 6.77 19.78 7.58
N GLY A 112 7.66 20.08 8.52
CA GLY A 112 8.77 19.21 8.86
C GLY A 112 9.90 19.28 7.85
N TYR A 113 10.66 18.21 7.77
CA TYR A 113 11.81 18.09 6.86
C TYR A 113 11.93 16.65 6.35
N THR A 114 12.68 16.49 5.25
CA THR A 114 13.08 15.19 4.69
C THR A 114 14.60 15.12 4.52
N GLY A 115 15.18 13.93 4.61
CA GLY A 115 16.62 13.69 4.48
C GLY A 115 17.08 12.58 5.40
N LYS A 116 17.89 12.90 6.42
CA LYS A 116 18.31 11.92 7.46
C LYS A 116 17.18 11.65 8.47
N GLY A 117 16.04 11.22 7.98
CA GLY A 117 14.78 11.10 8.70
C GLY A 117 13.74 12.04 8.11
N ASN A 118 12.49 11.84 8.49
CA ASN A 118 11.37 12.67 8.05
C ASN A 118 10.57 13.11 9.27
N SER A 119 9.98 14.31 9.23
CA SER A 119 9.10 14.82 10.30
C SER A 119 7.91 15.57 9.71
N GLY A 120 6.90 15.85 10.53
CA GLY A 120 5.72 16.63 10.16
C GLY A 120 4.94 16.04 8.97
N LEU A 121 4.41 16.90 8.11
CA LEU A 121 3.69 16.51 6.90
C LEU A 121 4.57 15.72 5.93
N GLU A 122 5.86 16.05 5.86
CA GLU A 122 6.83 15.30 5.05
C GLU A 122 6.90 13.83 5.44
N SER A 123 6.78 13.51 6.74
CA SER A 123 6.73 12.13 7.23
C SER A 123 5.36 11.48 7.00
N SER A 124 4.29 12.18 7.40
CA SER A 124 2.93 11.62 7.37
C SER A 124 2.43 11.32 5.97
N TYR A 125 2.82 12.14 4.99
CA TYR A 125 2.42 12.01 3.58
C TYR A 125 3.57 11.58 2.67
N ASN A 126 4.63 11.02 3.24
CA ASN A 126 5.83 10.66 2.51
C ASN A 126 5.55 9.74 1.32
N TYR A 127 4.69 8.74 1.50
CA TYR A 127 4.32 7.82 0.43
C TYR A 127 3.60 8.55 -0.72
N MET A 128 2.61 9.40 -0.43
CA MET A 128 1.88 10.17 -1.46
C MET A 128 2.79 11.12 -2.22
N LEU A 129 3.67 11.83 -1.52
CA LEU A 129 4.63 12.75 -2.13
C LEU A 129 5.63 12.05 -3.05
N MET A 130 5.84 10.75 -2.88
CA MET A 130 6.73 9.91 -3.68
C MET A 130 5.96 9.04 -4.70
N GLU A 131 4.64 8.99 -4.63
CA GLU A 131 3.81 8.30 -5.62
C GLU A 131 3.52 9.23 -6.79
N SER A 132 3.53 8.67 -8.00
CA SER A 132 3.21 9.43 -9.21
C SER A 132 1.98 8.82 -9.88
N HIS A 133 0.87 9.55 -9.89
CA HIS A 133 -0.33 9.19 -10.63
C HIS A 133 -0.31 9.66 -12.10
N THR A 134 0.88 9.97 -12.61
CA THR A 134 1.06 10.29 -14.03
C THR A 134 0.58 9.13 -14.91
N SER A 135 0.00 9.42 -16.08
CA SER A 135 -0.48 8.37 -16.99
C SER A 135 0.66 7.39 -17.31
N LYS A 136 0.34 6.09 -17.36
CA LYS A 136 1.32 5.02 -17.60
C LYS A 136 2.15 5.21 -18.87
N LEU A 137 1.56 5.83 -19.89
CA LEU A 137 2.25 6.20 -21.12
C LEU A 137 3.35 7.26 -20.91
N LYS A 138 3.12 8.24 -20.03
CA LYS A 138 4.15 9.23 -19.65
C LYS A 138 5.24 8.60 -18.80
N GLN A 139 4.87 7.70 -17.86
CA GLN A 139 5.84 6.97 -17.05
C GLN A 139 6.80 6.17 -17.93
N VAL A 140 6.27 5.40 -18.90
CA VAL A 140 7.09 4.64 -19.85
C VAL A 140 7.97 5.55 -20.68
N LYS A 141 7.45 6.67 -21.19
CA LYS A 141 8.24 7.64 -21.95
C LYS A 141 9.38 8.24 -21.11
N ASN A 142 9.10 8.59 -19.85
CA ASN A 142 10.10 9.15 -18.94
C ASN A 142 11.18 8.11 -18.59
N GLU A 143 10.79 6.83 -18.44
CA GLU A 143 11.72 5.73 -18.19
C GLU A 143 12.68 5.51 -19.39
N PHE A 144 12.20 5.69 -20.62
CA PHE A 144 13.06 5.65 -21.82
C PHE A 144 13.95 6.88 -22.00
N SER A 145 13.60 8.02 -21.40
CA SER A 145 14.38 9.28 -21.47
C SER A 145 15.16 9.57 -20.20
N ASP A 146 15.25 8.64 -19.28
CA ASP A 146 15.91 8.78 -17.95
C ASP A 146 15.39 9.98 -17.14
N ALA A 147 14.16 10.41 -17.42
CA ALA A 147 13.51 11.52 -16.74
C ALA A 147 12.73 11.04 -15.52
N LYS A 148 12.95 11.68 -14.37
CA LYS A 148 12.21 11.37 -13.13
C LYS A 148 10.74 11.78 -13.28
N ASN A 149 9.84 10.97 -12.74
CA ASN A 149 8.40 11.28 -12.71
C ASN A 149 8.09 12.26 -11.57
N PRO A 150 7.19 13.25 -11.76
CA PRO A 150 6.75 14.10 -10.66
C PRO A 150 5.86 13.29 -9.69
N GLY A 151 6.13 13.41 -8.39
CA GLY A 151 5.27 12.91 -7.33
C GLY A 151 4.01 13.76 -7.15
N ASP A 152 3.03 13.22 -6.44
CA ASP A 152 1.76 13.90 -6.21
C ASP A 152 1.93 15.08 -5.24
N SER A 153 1.20 16.15 -5.51
CA SER A 153 1.22 17.36 -4.68
C SER A 153 0.21 17.29 -3.55
N LEU A 154 0.60 17.80 -2.39
CA LEU A 154 -0.25 17.88 -1.20
C LEU A 154 -0.77 19.30 -1.03
N TYR A 155 -2.08 19.49 -0.97
CA TYR A 155 -2.74 20.75 -0.68
C TYR A 155 -3.20 20.77 0.77
N THR A 156 -2.76 21.77 1.52
CA THR A 156 -3.07 21.91 2.94
C THR A 156 -4.06 23.03 3.19
N THR A 157 -4.60 23.10 4.40
CA THR A 157 -5.43 24.22 4.88
C THR A 157 -4.62 25.30 5.58
N LEU A 158 -3.31 25.19 5.58
CA LEU A 158 -2.39 26.18 6.17
C LEU A 158 -2.44 27.47 5.36
N ASN A 159 -2.47 28.60 6.05
CA ASN A 159 -2.47 29.93 5.41
C ASN A 159 -1.21 30.68 5.79
N THR A 160 -0.46 31.15 4.79
CA THR A 160 0.84 31.78 5.02
C THR A 160 0.70 33.13 5.70
N THR A 161 -0.31 33.92 5.34
CA THR A 161 -0.55 35.25 5.94
C THR A 161 -0.95 35.12 7.41
N LEU A 162 -1.84 34.19 7.76
CA LEU A 162 -2.23 33.95 9.16
C LEU A 162 -1.05 33.45 10.01
N GLN A 163 -0.26 32.55 9.46
CA GLN A 163 0.91 32.03 10.16
C GLN A 163 1.96 33.12 10.40
N GLN A 164 2.19 33.98 9.42
CA GLN A 164 3.10 35.13 9.58
C GLN A 164 2.59 36.10 10.65
N ALA A 165 1.31 36.45 10.62
CA ALA A 165 0.71 37.32 11.63
C ALA A 165 0.80 36.73 13.04
N ALA A 166 0.63 35.42 13.18
CA ALA A 166 0.78 34.74 14.47
C ALA A 166 2.24 34.74 14.95
N ALA A 167 3.19 34.55 14.04
CA ALA A 167 4.62 34.62 14.35
C ALA A 167 5.04 36.03 14.77
N ASP A 168 4.57 37.06 14.06
CA ASP A 168 4.84 38.48 14.38
C ASP A 168 4.24 38.88 15.75
N ALA A 169 3.05 38.31 16.09
CA ALA A 169 2.43 38.55 17.39
C ALA A 169 3.19 37.87 18.55
N LEU A 170 3.95 36.84 18.28
CA LEU A 170 4.78 36.13 19.25
C LEU A 170 6.21 36.70 19.34
N ASP A 171 6.56 37.59 18.46
CA ASP A 171 7.91 38.20 18.46
C ASP A 171 8.17 38.90 19.79
N GLY A 172 9.30 38.56 20.43
CA GLY A 172 9.68 39.06 21.75
C GLY A 172 9.14 38.24 22.93
N TYR A 173 8.25 37.23 22.72
CA TYR A 173 7.77 36.33 23.75
C TYR A 173 8.52 35.00 23.69
N ARG A 174 8.70 34.37 24.88
CA ARG A 174 9.19 32.99 24.96
C ARG A 174 8.00 32.06 24.89
N GLY A 175 7.76 31.46 23.75
CA GLY A 175 6.64 30.55 23.52
C GLY A 175 6.74 29.88 22.14
N ALA A 176 5.84 28.93 21.89
CA ALA A 176 5.67 28.28 20.59
C ALA A 176 4.19 28.27 20.22
#